data_76c0dc3e0f2e58d17500b24d2eb14e53
#
_entry.id   76c0dc3e0f2e58d17500b24d2eb14e53
#
_cell.length_a   1.000
_cell.length_b   1.000
_cell.length_c   1.000
_cell.angle_alpha   90.00
_cell.angle_beta   90.00
_cell.angle_gamma   90.00
#
_symmetry.space_group_name_H-M   'P 1'
#
loop_
_entity.id
_entity.type
_entity.pdbx_description
1 polymer ?
#
loop_
_entity_poly.entity_id
_entity_poly.type
_entity_poly.pdbx_seq_one_letter_code
_entity_poly.pdbx_strand_id
1 'polypeptide(L)'
;IATEETVPDLSHPLAMRYRAEQAALATANNGIKTIVLRLPILVYGHAGSTFIPMMMESGQKRRMAAYIESGENALCAAHVDDVVAGYMLALEKGEAGDIFQLSAESEIPVKSIAEAVGRTLKVPAQSISAAEANEVFGDVVSMFFAMNNRASGEKAMQKLGWAPQEGRTLLTDIEQGSYATAFALSGR
;
A
#
# COMPACT_ATOMS: atom_id res chain seq x y z
N ILE A 1 -14.42 3.39 3.87
CA ILE A 1 -13.40 2.32 3.93
C ILE A 1 -13.98 1.11 3.21
N ALA A 2 -13.25 0.57 2.22
CA ALA A 2 -13.66 -0.60 1.46
C ALA A 2 -13.53 -1.88 2.31
N THR A 3 -14.46 -2.80 2.12
CA THR A 3 -14.46 -4.15 2.68
C THR A 3 -14.39 -5.19 1.56
N GLU A 4 -14.39 -6.46 1.89
CA GLU A 4 -14.37 -7.54 0.91
C GLU A 4 -15.64 -7.57 0.03
N GLU A 5 -16.76 -7.06 0.53
CA GLU A 5 -18.06 -6.94 -0.17
C GLU A 5 -18.12 -5.75 -1.12
N THR A 6 -17.14 -4.82 -1.02
CA THR A 6 -17.10 -3.62 -1.87
C THR A 6 -16.79 -4.01 -3.32
N VAL A 7 -17.74 -3.74 -4.21
CA VAL A 7 -17.54 -3.91 -5.65
C VAL A 7 -16.76 -2.71 -6.18
N PRO A 8 -15.65 -2.93 -6.90
CA PRO A 8 -14.86 -1.85 -7.45
C PRO A 8 -15.59 -1.16 -8.62
N ASP A 9 -15.19 0.07 -8.92
CA ASP A 9 -15.62 0.74 -10.16
C ASP A 9 -15.07 -0.03 -11.37
N LEU A 10 -15.98 -0.64 -12.13
CA LEU A 10 -15.64 -1.47 -13.29
C LEU A 10 -15.18 -0.65 -14.51
N SER A 11 -15.35 0.68 -14.49
CA SER A 11 -14.81 1.59 -15.52
C SER A 11 -13.34 1.94 -15.27
N HIS A 12 -12.84 1.72 -14.06
CA HIS A 12 -11.46 2.05 -13.70
C HIS A 12 -10.46 1.14 -14.45
N PRO A 13 -9.29 1.66 -14.91
CA PRO A 13 -8.28 0.86 -15.61
C PRO A 13 -7.83 -0.40 -14.88
N LEU A 14 -7.85 -0.40 -13.55
CA LEU A 14 -7.47 -1.57 -12.72
C LEU A 14 -8.60 -2.59 -12.53
N ALA A 15 -9.78 -2.40 -13.13
CA ALA A 15 -10.90 -3.35 -13.02
C ALA A 15 -10.57 -4.74 -13.57
N MET A 16 -9.55 -4.87 -14.41
CA MET A 16 -9.03 -6.16 -14.86
C MET A 16 -8.62 -7.08 -13.68
N ARG A 17 -8.12 -6.50 -12.57
CA ARG A 17 -7.75 -7.26 -11.36
C ARG A 17 -8.97 -7.92 -10.72
N TYR A 18 -10.10 -7.21 -10.68
CA TYR A 18 -11.35 -7.78 -10.17
C TYR A 18 -11.84 -8.92 -11.06
N ARG A 19 -11.73 -8.81 -12.39
CA ARG A 19 -12.09 -9.92 -13.30
C ARG A 19 -11.22 -11.15 -13.06
N ALA A 20 -9.91 -10.96 -12.86
CA ALA A 20 -9.00 -12.06 -12.51
C ALA A 20 -9.36 -12.70 -11.16
N GLU A 21 -9.73 -11.90 -10.16
CA GLU A 21 -10.21 -12.35 -8.87
C GLU A 21 -11.48 -13.22 -9.03
N GLN A 22 -12.48 -12.75 -9.78
CA GLN A 22 -13.71 -13.49 -10.02
C GLN A 22 -13.46 -14.81 -10.76
N ALA A 23 -12.55 -14.82 -11.74
CA ALA A 23 -12.15 -16.04 -12.44
C ALA A 23 -11.48 -17.04 -11.50
N ALA A 24 -10.61 -16.57 -10.59
CA ALA A 24 -9.98 -17.41 -9.59
C ALA A 24 -11.01 -18.00 -8.61
N LEU A 25 -11.93 -17.17 -8.09
CA LEU A 25 -12.98 -17.61 -7.17
C LEU A 25 -13.94 -18.65 -7.81
N ALA A 26 -14.21 -18.54 -9.10
CA ALA A 26 -15.03 -19.52 -9.81
C ALA A 26 -14.46 -20.95 -9.77
N THR A 27 -13.14 -21.09 -9.58
CA THR A 27 -12.50 -22.40 -9.47
C THR A 27 -12.85 -23.15 -8.17
N ALA A 28 -13.31 -22.42 -7.14
CA ALA A 28 -13.78 -23.02 -5.89
C ALA A 28 -14.95 -23.99 -6.12
N ASN A 29 -15.82 -23.70 -7.12
CA ASN A 29 -16.94 -24.54 -7.50
C ASN A 29 -16.48 -25.91 -8.09
N ASN A 30 -15.22 -26.02 -8.50
CA ASN A 30 -14.64 -27.24 -9.05
C ASN A 30 -13.82 -28.01 -8.01
N GLY A 31 -14.01 -27.75 -6.71
CA GLY A 31 -13.33 -28.45 -5.62
C GLY A 31 -11.90 -27.96 -5.37
N ILE A 32 -11.48 -26.82 -5.94
CA ILE A 32 -10.18 -26.22 -5.69
C ILE A 32 -10.32 -25.25 -4.54
N LYS A 33 -9.50 -25.40 -3.48
CA LYS A 33 -9.44 -24.44 -2.38
C LYS A 33 -8.79 -23.14 -2.88
N THR A 34 -9.60 -22.23 -3.38
CA THR A 34 -9.16 -20.90 -3.86
C THR A 34 -9.49 -19.85 -2.81
N ILE A 35 -8.51 -19.06 -2.42
CA ILE A 35 -8.64 -17.93 -1.49
C ILE A 35 -8.02 -16.70 -2.16
N VAL A 36 -8.68 -15.57 -2.07
CA VAL A 36 -8.18 -14.30 -2.59
C VAL A 36 -7.68 -13.42 -1.45
N LEU A 37 -6.46 -12.93 -1.57
CA LEU A 37 -5.90 -11.93 -0.66
C LEU A 37 -5.76 -10.61 -1.42
N ARG A 38 -6.52 -9.60 -1.01
CA ARG A 38 -6.42 -8.23 -1.51
C ARG A 38 -5.38 -7.50 -0.68
N LEU A 39 -4.24 -7.20 -1.28
CA LEU A 39 -3.17 -6.48 -0.63
C LEU A 39 -3.42 -4.97 -0.65
N PRO A 40 -2.97 -4.23 0.39
CA PRO A 40 -3.02 -2.78 0.36
C PRO A 40 -2.14 -2.23 -0.76
N ILE A 41 -2.40 -0.98 -1.16
CA ILE A 41 -1.61 -0.33 -2.21
C ILE A 41 -0.13 -0.18 -1.82
N LEU A 42 0.14 0.00 -0.51
CA LEU A 42 1.49 0.11 0.03
C LEU A 42 1.83 -1.13 0.88
N VAL A 43 2.43 -2.13 0.25
CA VAL A 43 3.16 -3.16 0.99
C VAL A 43 4.58 -2.66 1.17
N TYR A 44 5.05 -2.51 2.42
CA TYR A 44 6.33 -1.86 2.75
C TYR A 44 7.21 -2.73 3.66
N GLY A 45 8.41 -2.29 3.91
CA GLY A 45 9.38 -2.91 4.81
C GLY A 45 10.65 -3.42 4.11
N HIS A 46 11.69 -3.65 4.90
CA HIS A 46 13.03 -4.12 4.45
C HIS A 46 13.65 -3.24 3.34
N ALA A 47 13.32 -1.94 3.32
CA ALA A 47 13.66 -1.00 2.26
C ALA A 47 13.22 -1.44 0.85
N GLY A 48 12.34 -2.42 0.78
CA GLY A 48 11.76 -2.95 -0.45
C GLY A 48 10.52 -2.18 -0.89
N SER A 49 9.68 -2.83 -1.75
CA SER A 49 8.53 -2.19 -2.40
C SER A 49 8.95 -1.30 -3.58
N THR A 50 7.94 -0.77 -4.27
CA THR A 50 8.16 0.11 -5.43
C THR A 50 7.99 1.58 -5.05
N PHE A 51 6.89 1.89 -4.36
CA PHE A 51 6.45 3.28 -4.21
C PHE A 51 7.30 4.11 -3.25
N ILE A 52 7.66 3.56 -2.09
CA ILE A 52 8.43 4.30 -1.09
C ILE A 52 9.87 4.58 -1.56
N PRO A 53 10.63 3.60 -2.09
CA PRO A 53 11.92 3.88 -2.72
C PRO A 53 11.84 4.94 -3.82
N MET A 54 10.83 4.89 -4.70
CA MET A 54 10.66 5.90 -5.75
C MET A 54 10.41 7.31 -5.20
N MET A 55 9.60 7.44 -4.14
CA MET A 55 9.44 8.73 -3.45
C MET A 55 10.75 9.23 -2.85
N MET A 56 11.50 8.35 -2.20
CA MET A 56 12.80 8.68 -1.60
C MET A 56 13.82 9.11 -2.67
N GLU A 57 13.95 8.34 -3.75
CA GLU A 57 14.85 8.67 -4.88
C GLU A 57 14.47 9.99 -5.56
N SER A 58 13.17 10.19 -5.83
CA SER A 58 12.65 11.45 -6.36
C SER A 58 12.96 12.61 -5.42
N GLY A 59 12.75 12.41 -4.12
CA GLY A 59 13.05 13.40 -3.08
C GLY A 59 14.51 13.79 -3.01
N GLN A 60 15.42 12.83 -3.10
CA GLN A 60 16.88 13.09 -3.17
C GLN A 60 17.25 13.88 -4.44
N LYS A 61 16.76 13.43 -5.59
CA LYS A 61 17.06 14.04 -6.89
C LYS A 61 16.54 15.46 -7.01
N ARG A 62 15.30 15.70 -6.56
CA ARG A 62 14.60 16.98 -6.72
C ARG A 62 14.79 17.92 -5.53
N ARG A 63 15.39 17.46 -4.45
CA ARG A 63 15.56 18.19 -3.19
C ARG A 63 14.23 18.62 -2.57
N MET A 64 13.18 17.87 -2.80
CA MET A 64 11.85 18.04 -2.21
C MET A 64 11.08 16.70 -2.19
N ALA A 65 10.29 16.46 -1.15
CA ALA A 65 9.35 15.35 -1.07
C ALA A 65 7.98 15.83 -1.55
N ALA A 66 7.55 15.37 -2.73
CA ALA A 66 6.33 15.87 -3.35
C ALA A 66 5.08 15.11 -2.92
N TYR A 67 3.94 15.80 -2.83
CA TYR A 67 2.59 15.24 -2.76
C TYR A 67 1.65 16.02 -3.69
N ILE A 68 0.59 15.36 -4.17
CA ILE A 68 -0.29 15.92 -5.20
C ILE A 68 -1.39 16.77 -4.53
N GLU A 69 -1.59 18.00 -5.00
CA GLU A 69 -2.63 18.94 -4.54
C GLU A 69 -2.61 19.11 -3.01
N SER A 70 -3.73 18.84 -2.32
CA SER A 70 -3.79 18.92 -0.85
C SER A 70 -3.08 17.77 -0.13
N GLY A 71 -2.91 16.62 -0.80
CA GLY A 71 -2.38 15.39 -0.21
C GLY A 71 -3.25 14.76 0.87
N GLU A 72 -4.52 15.21 1.00
CA GLU A 72 -5.48 14.67 1.98
C GLU A 72 -6.08 13.32 1.57
N ASN A 73 -5.91 12.91 0.33
CA ASN A 73 -6.25 11.56 -0.09
C ASN A 73 -5.40 10.55 0.67
N ALA A 74 -6.02 9.45 1.08
CA ALA A 74 -5.38 8.46 1.94
C ALA A 74 -5.13 7.15 1.20
N LEU A 75 -4.07 6.47 1.60
CA LEU A 75 -3.69 5.14 1.12
C LEU A 75 -3.68 4.16 2.28
N CYS A 76 -3.92 2.89 1.99
CA CYS A 76 -3.77 1.81 2.96
C CYS A 76 -2.41 1.13 2.82
N ALA A 77 -1.92 0.57 3.94
CA ALA A 77 -0.61 -0.07 4.00
C ALA A 77 -0.60 -1.32 4.90
N ALA A 78 0.39 -2.18 4.66
CA ALA A 78 0.79 -3.25 5.57
C ALA A 78 2.28 -3.56 5.40
N HIS A 79 2.93 -3.91 6.49
CA HIS A 79 4.32 -4.38 6.42
C HIS A 79 4.38 -5.76 5.74
N VAL A 80 5.41 -6.01 4.95
CA VAL A 80 5.55 -7.25 4.18
C VAL A 80 5.53 -8.51 5.06
N ASP A 81 6.12 -8.47 6.25
CA ASP A 81 6.10 -9.61 7.17
C ASP A 81 4.68 -9.91 7.67
N ASP A 82 3.86 -8.86 7.92
CA ASP A 82 2.46 -9.04 8.32
C ASP A 82 1.63 -9.58 7.15
N VAL A 83 1.94 -9.16 5.92
CA VAL A 83 1.34 -9.73 4.70
C VAL A 83 1.68 -11.20 4.58
N VAL A 84 2.95 -11.59 4.75
CA VAL A 84 3.38 -13.00 4.73
C VAL A 84 2.65 -13.83 5.80
N ALA A 85 2.54 -13.30 7.02
CA ALA A 85 1.77 -13.96 8.08
C ALA A 85 0.29 -14.14 7.68
N GLY A 86 -0.31 -13.13 7.03
CA GLY A 86 -1.67 -13.21 6.50
C GLY A 86 -1.83 -14.31 5.43
N TYR A 87 -0.87 -14.46 4.53
CA TYR A 87 -0.85 -15.56 3.56
C TYR A 87 -0.82 -16.93 4.23
N MET A 88 0.06 -17.12 5.22
CA MET A 88 0.18 -18.39 5.94
C MET A 88 -1.11 -18.73 6.70
N LEU A 89 -1.70 -17.75 7.38
CA LEU A 89 -2.96 -17.94 8.09
C LEU A 89 -4.13 -18.24 7.15
N ALA A 90 -4.19 -17.61 5.98
CA ALA A 90 -5.21 -17.88 4.99
C ALA A 90 -5.10 -19.30 4.41
N LEU A 91 -3.89 -19.80 4.18
CA LEU A 91 -3.65 -21.19 3.76
C LEU A 91 -4.12 -22.18 4.82
N GLU A 92 -3.84 -21.90 6.10
CA GLU A 92 -4.18 -22.78 7.22
C GLU A 92 -5.69 -22.76 7.53
N LYS A 93 -6.28 -21.56 7.71
CA LYS A 93 -7.61 -21.37 8.30
C LYS A 93 -8.68 -20.94 7.32
N GLY A 94 -8.30 -20.40 6.15
CA GLY A 94 -9.27 -19.93 5.17
C GLY A 94 -10.02 -21.09 4.49
N GLU A 95 -11.18 -20.79 3.96
CA GLU A 95 -12.05 -21.71 3.23
C GLU A 95 -12.08 -21.40 1.74
N ALA A 96 -12.52 -22.36 0.93
CA ALA A 96 -12.68 -22.15 -0.51
C ALA A 96 -13.69 -21.02 -0.79
N GLY A 97 -13.28 -20.03 -1.60
CA GLY A 97 -14.09 -18.86 -1.92
C GLY A 97 -13.91 -17.67 -0.98
N ASP A 98 -13.09 -17.80 0.06
CA ASP A 98 -12.81 -16.66 0.94
C ASP A 98 -12.04 -15.54 0.21
N ILE A 99 -12.40 -14.32 0.60
CA ILE A 99 -11.66 -13.09 0.24
C ILE A 99 -11.26 -12.42 1.55
N PHE A 100 -10.00 -11.98 1.65
CA PHE A 100 -9.51 -11.20 2.79
C PHE A 100 -8.72 -9.98 2.30
N GLN A 101 -8.91 -8.83 2.97
CA GLN A 101 -8.04 -7.66 2.80
C GLN A 101 -6.96 -7.68 3.89
N LEU A 102 -5.69 -7.54 3.49
CA LEU A 102 -4.56 -7.50 4.42
C LEU A 102 -4.08 -6.05 4.60
N SER A 103 -4.97 -5.19 5.08
CA SER A 103 -4.69 -3.78 5.34
C SER A 103 -4.54 -3.55 6.84
N ALA A 104 -3.31 -3.28 7.29
CA ALA A 104 -3.00 -3.00 8.70
C ALA A 104 -3.27 -1.53 9.06
N GLU A 105 -2.96 -0.64 8.12
CA GLU A 105 -3.19 0.80 8.23
C GLU A 105 -4.15 1.20 7.11
N SER A 106 -5.33 1.71 7.47
CA SER A 106 -6.43 1.93 6.50
C SER A 106 -6.45 3.33 5.89
N GLU A 107 -5.82 4.32 6.53
CA GLU A 107 -6.01 5.74 6.20
C GLU A 107 -4.74 6.56 6.46
N ILE A 108 -3.74 6.44 5.59
CA ILE A 108 -2.50 7.23 5.69
C ILE A 108 -2.58 8.36 4.65
N PRO A 109 -2.66 9.65 5.05
CA PRO A 109 -2.64 10.75 4.10
C PRO A 109 -1.35 10.77 3.29
N VAL A 110 -1.44 10.96 1.98
CA VAL A 110 -0.25 11.01 1.10
C VAL A 110 0.68 12.14 1.51
N LYS A 111 0.14 13.27 1.97
CA LYS A 111 0.91 14.37 2.55
C LYS A 111 1.77 13.92 3.74
N SER A 112 1.21 13.12 4.65
CA SER A 112 1.97 12.59 5.80
C SER A 112 3.12 11.69 5.38
N ILE A 113 2.93 10.89 4.30
CA ILE A 113 4.01 10.08 3.72
C ILE A 113 5.12 10.98 3.16
N ALA A 114 4.75 12.01 2.38
CA ALA A 114 5.72 12.96 1.84
C ALA A 114 6.46 13.74 2.95
N GLU A 115 5.77 14.12 4.02
CA GLU A 115 6.38 14.76 5.18
C GLU A 115 7.39 13.85 5.89
N ALA A 116 7.07 12.56 6.07
CA ALA A 116 7.99 11.56 6.63
C ALA A 116 9.24 11.39 5.75
N VAL A 117 9.05 11.26 4.43
CA VAL A 117 10.14 11.24 3.44
C VAL A 117 10.99 12.51 3.54
N GLY A 118 10.33 13.68 3.62
CA GLY A 118 11.02 14.97 3.74
C GLY A 118 11.89 15.06 4.99
N ARG A 119 11.37 14.62 6.15
CA ARG A 119 12.14 14.57 7.40
C ARG A 119 13.36 13.65 7.29
N THR A 120 13.17 12.47 6.72
CA THR A 120 14.25 11.47 6.55
C THR A 120 15.36 11.99 5.63
N LEU A 121 14.99 12.61 4.52
CA LEU A 121 15.93 13.13 3.53
C LEU A 121 16.45 14.56 3.85
N LYS A 122 15.88 15.21 4.87
CA LYS A 122 16.16 16.62 5.22
C LYS A 122 15.87 17.57 4.05
N VAL A 123 14.72 17.35 3.39
CA VAL A 123 14.20 18.19 2.31
C VAL A 123 12.76 18.62 2.65
N PRO A 124 12.26 19.75 2.11
CA PRO A 124 10.90 20.17 2.35
C PRO A 124 9.90 19.21 1.70
N ALA A 125 8.76 18.99 2.37
CA ALA A 125 7.58 18.42 1.73
C ALA A 125 6.82 19.52 0.99
N GLN A 126 6.46 19.31 -0.29
CA GLN A 126 5.84 20.32 -1.13
C GLN A 126 4.66 19.76 -1.93
N SER A 127 3.61 20.57 -2.01
CA SER A 127 2.50 20.31 -2.92
C SER A 127 2.92 20.56 -4.36
N ILE A 128 2.50 19.66 -5.24
CA ILE A 128 2.61 19.81 -6.69
C ILE A 128 1.22 19.66 -7.32
N SER A 129 1.01 20.26 -8.47
CA SER A 129 -0.23 20.06 -9.22
C SER A 129 -0.33 18.66 -9.81
N ALA A 130 -1.55 18.23 -10.14
CA ALA A 130 -1.78 16.97 -10.84
C ALA A 130 -1.05 16.92 -12.21
N ALA A 131 -0.89 18.08 -12.88
CA ALA A 131 -0.18 18.17 -14.13
C ALA A 131 1.34 17.92 -13.97
N GLU A 132 1.94 18.40 -12.87
CA GLU A 132 3.35 18.18 -12.57
C GLU A 132 3.65 16.77 -12.05
N ALA A 133 2.64 16.07 -11.51
CA ALA A 133 2.82 14.76 -10.89
C ALA A 133 3.41 13.73 -11.87
N ASN A 134 2.99 13.74 -13.13
CA ASN A 134 3.51 12.83 -14.15
C ASN A 134 5.00 13.06 -14.46
N GLU A 135 5.45 14.31 -14.40
CA GLU A 135 6.86 14.66 -14.57
C GLU A 135 7.70 14.24 -13.35
N VAL A 136 7.11 14.34 -12.14
CA VAL A 136 7.79 14.03 -10.89
C VAL A 136 7.88 12.53 -10.64
N PHE A 137 6.79 11.79 -10.85
CA PHE A 137 6.66 10.40 -10.48
C PHE A 137 6.52 9.43 -11.66
N GLY A 138 6.20 9.93 -12.87
CA GLY A 138 5.76 9.13 -14.01
C GLY A 138 4.27 8.75 -13.91
N ASP A 139 3.67 8.40 -15.05
CA ASP A 139 2.22 8.23 -15.20
C ASP A 139 1.61 7.20 -14.22
N VAL A 140 2.26 6.05 -14.05
CA VAL A 140 1.75 4.97 -13.22
C VAL A 140 1.76 5.36 -11.74
N VAL A 141 2.86 5.91 -11.26
CA VAL A 141 3.02 6.27 -9.84
C VAL A 141 2.15 7.46 -9.46
N SER A 142 2.02 8.46 -10.36
CA SER A 142 1.10 9.59 -10.18
C SER A 142 -0.34 9.14 -10.01
N MET A 143 -0.78 8.21 -10.86
CA MET A 143 -2.12 7.63 -10.75
C MET A 143 -2.34 7.00 -9.38
N PHE A 144 -1.39 6.21 -8.86
CA PHE A 144 -1.52 5.58 -7.55
C PHE A 144 -1.52 6.60 -6.41
N PHE A 145 -0.67 7.62 -6.47
CA PHE A 145 -0.61 8.65 -5.41
C PHE A 145 -1.78 9.64 -5.46
N ALA A 146 -2.50 9.73 -6.59
CA ALA A 146 -3.73 10.49 -6.68
C ALA A 146 -4.97 9.72 -6.18
N MET A 147 -4.88 8.40 -5.97
CA MET A 147 -6.00 7.59 -5.51
C MET A 147 -6.33 7.89 -4.05
N ASN A 148 -7.62 7.72 -3.70
CA ASN A 148 -8.07 7.64 -2.32
C ASN A 148 -8.44 6.16 -2.06
N ASN A 149 -7.49 5.40 -1.53
CA ASN A 149 -7.62 3.97 -1.34
C ASN A 149 -7.57 3.61 0.13
N ARG A 150 -8.74 3.37 0.72
CA ARG A 150 -8.93 3.00 2.11
C ARG A 150 -9.55 1.62 2.19
N ALA A 151 -8.90 0.70 2.89
CA ALA A 151 -9.36 -0.67 2.99
C ALA A 151 -9.24 -1.19 4.44
N SER A 152 -10.19 -2.03 4.85
CA SER A 152 -10.22 -2.62 6.19
C SER A 152 -9.66 -4.04 6.17
N GLY A 153 -8.74 -4.35 7.09
CA GLY A 153 -8.28 -5.72 7.36
C GLY A 153 -9.07 -6.47 8.43
N GLU A 154 -10.18 -5.90 8.89
CA GLU A 154 -10.92 -6.41 10.04
C GLU A 154 -11.37 -7.86 9.88
N LYS A 155 -11.86 -8.27 8.71
CA LYS A 155 -12.27 -9.66 8.44
C LYS A 155 -11.09 -10.63 8.60
N ALA A 156 -9.91 -10.28 8.11
CA ALA A 156 -8.72 -11.09 8.29
C ALA A 156 -8.32 -11.21 9.77
N MET A 157 -8.42 -10.11 10.53
CA MET A 157 -8.18 -10.13 11.97
C MET A 157 -9.17 -11.04 12.70
N GLN A 158 -10.45 -10.93 12.41
CA GLN A 158 -11.51 -11.70 13.08
C GLN A 158 -11.51 -13.18 12.68
N LYS A 159 -11.46 -13.48 11.39
CA LYS A 159 -11.64 -14.87 10.88
C LYS A 159 -10.34 -15.67 10.92
N LEU A 160 -9.20 -15.06 10.60
CA LEU A 160 -7.91 -15.74 10.55
C LEU A 160 -7.10 -15.60 11.85
N GLY A 161 -7.43 -14.62 12.70
CA GLY A 161 -6.57 -14.20 13.81
C GLY A 161 -5.31 -13.48 13.31
N TRP A 162 -5.40 -12.81 12.16
CA TRP A 162 -4.31 -12.01 11.63
C TRP A 162 -4.07 -10.80 12.55
N ALA A 163 -2.86 -10.67 13.07
CA ALA A 163 -2.49 -9.63 14.03
C ALA A 163 -1.23 -8.92 13.53
N PRO A 164 -1.38 -7.81 12.78
CA PRO A 164 -0.24 -6.97 12.43
C PRO A 164 0.54 -6.55 13.67
N GLN A 165 1.86 -6.47 13.57
CA GLN A 165 2.70 -6.13 14.72
C GLN A 165 2.40 -4.72 15.20
N GLU A 166 2.04 -4.59 16.47
CA GLU A 166 1.74 -3.31 17.10
C GLU A 166 2.96 -2.36 17.04
N GLY A 167 2.69 -1.08 16.76
CA GLY A 167 3.73 -0.03 16.65
C GLY A 167 4.52 -0.06 15.33
N ARG A 168 4.34 -1.06 14.49
CA ARG A 168 4.93 -1.11 13.15
C ARG A 168 4.05 -0.31 12.19
N THR A 169 4.48 0.88 11.81
CA THR A 169 3.76 1.74 10.87
C THR A 169 4.63 2.15 9.70
N LEU A 170 4.01 2.46 8.56
CA LEU A 170 4.71 2.95 7.38
C LEU A 170 5.55 4.19 7.69
N LEU A 171 4.96 5.17 8.40
CA LEU A 171 5.67 6.41 8.71
C LEU A 171 6.88 6.16 9.60
N THR A 172 6.75 5.27 10.61
CA THR A 172 7.88 4.90 11.48
C THR A 172 8.98 4.20 10.68
N ASP A 173 8.65 3.32 9.74
CA ASP A 173 9.65 2.63 8.92
C ASP A 173 10.39 3.60 7.97
N ILE A 174 9.68 4.59 7.42
CA ILE A 174 10.30 5.66 6.62
C ILE A 174 11.29 6.48 7.47
N GLU A 175 10.92 6.85 8.68
CA GLU A 175 11.69 7.81 9.50
C GLU A 175 12.81 7.17 10.32
N GLN A 176 12.62 5.94 10.79
CA GLN A 176 13.49 5.30 11.78
C GLN A 176 13.83 3.84 11.45
N GLY A 177 13.16 3.26 10.45
CA GLY A 177 13.29 1.86 10.11
C GLY A 177 14.19 1.61 8.90
N SER A 178 13.73 0.67 8.06
CA SER A 178 14.52 0.13 6.96
C SER A 178 14.84 1.16 5.87
N TYR A 179 13.89 2.05 5.56
CA TYR A 179 14.09 3.10 4.55
C TYR A 179 15.05 4.17 5.04
N ALA A 180 14.93 4.62 6.30
CA ALA A 180 15.86 5.59 6.87
C ALA A 180 17.30 5.07 6.77
N THR A 181 17.52 3.80 7.12
CA THR A 181 18.84 3.16 7.06
C THR A 181 19.37 3.08 5.62
N ALA A 182 18.55 2.61 4.68
CA ALA A 182 18.95 2.43 3.28
C ALA A 182 19.32 3.76 2.62
N PHE A 183 18.53 4.79 2.83
CA PHE A 183 18.72 6.09 2.19
C PHE A 183 19.74 7.01 2.90
N ALA A 184 20.03 6.77 4.18
CA ALA A 184 21.17 7.43 4.86
C ALA A 184 22.52 7.00 4.31
N LEU A 185 22.64 5.76 3.81
CA LEU A 185 23.87 5.22 3.21
C LEU A 185 24.08 5.69 1.76
N SER A 186 23.00 6.02 1.05
CA SER A 186 23.03 6.43 -0.37
C SER A 186 23.46 7.89 -0.57
N GLY A 187 23.51 8.68 0.47
CA GLY A 187 23.84 10.13 0.45
C GLY A 187 25.32 10.47 0.74
N ARG A 188 26.22 9.47 0.69
CA ARG A 188 27.65 9.67 0.88
C ARG A 188 28.40 9.56 -0.44
#